data_3994e2cf0fdc513a2c3372086a93eb6e
#
_entry.id   3994e2cf0fdc513a2c3372086a93eb6e
#
_cell.length_a   1.000
_cell.length_b   1.000
_cell.length_c   1.000
_cell.angle_alpha   90.00
_cell.angle_beta   90.00
_cell.angle_gamma   90.00
#
_symmetry.space_group_name_H-M   'P 1'
#
loop_
_entity.id
_entity.type
_entity.pdbx_description
1 polymer ?
#
loop_
_entity_poly.entity_id
_entity_poly.type
_entity_poly.pdbx_seq_one_letter_code
_entity_poly.pdbx_strand_id
1 'polypeptide(L)' 'MKIIRISAIWCSSCIIMKSRFNDVVKDYDIDIIDYDYDLDSDKIEKYDVGNVLPVYIKGNDRLVGEHSREEIKKFIER' A
#
# COMPACT_ATOMS: atom_id res chain seq x y z
N MET A 1 7.75 5.42 -11.19
CA MET A 1 7.89 4.70 -9.90
C MET A 1 6.73 3.72 -9.71
N LYS A 2 7.03 2.54 -9.24
CA LYS A 2 6.04 1.50 -9.00
C LYS A 2 5.87 1.25 -7.51
N ILE A 3 4.62 1.22 -7.06
CA ILE A 3 4.31 0.86 -5.67
C ILE A 3 3.26 -0.24 -5.70
N ILE A 4 3.49 -1.30 -4.93
CA ILE A 4 2.55 -2.40 -4.80
C ILE A 4 1.69 -2.13 -3.57
N ARG A 5 0.38 -2.22 -3.75
CA ARG A 5 -0.58 -2.04 -2.65
C ARG A 5 -1.32 -3.35 -2.42
N ILE A 6 -1.23 -3.85 -1.21
CA ILE A 6 -1.90 -5.08 -0.79
C ILE A 6 -2.98 -4.72 0.22
N SER A 7 -4.22 -5.03 -0.11
CA SER A 7 -5.38 -4.66 0.71
C SER A 7 -6.42 -5.78 0.68
N ALA A 8 -7.48 -5.60 1.46
CA ALA A 8 -8.60 -6.53 1.50
C ALA A 8 -9.91 -5.75 1.60
N ILE A 9 -10.97 -6.30 1.03
CA ILE A 9 -12.29 -5.64 1.02
C ILE A 9 -12.89 -5.53 2.43
N TRP A 10 -12.49 -6.42 3.33
CA TRP A 10 -12.96 -6.43 4.72
C TRP A 10 -12.17 -5.52 5.66
N CYS A 11 -11.16 -4.84 5.15
CA CYS A 11 -10.22 -4.06 5.94
C CYS A 11 -10.60 -2.57 5.92
N SER A 12 -11.10 -2.05 7.02
CA SER A 12 -11.47 -0.64 7.12
C SER A 12 -10.27 0.30 7.01
N SER A 13 -9.14 -0.08 7.59
CA SER A 13 -7.90 0.70 7.48
C SER A 13 -7.42 0.81 6.04
N CYS A 14 -7.68 -0.22 5.23
CA CYS A 14 -7.33 -0.22 3.81
C CYS A 14 -8.12 0.84 3.04
N ILE A 15 -9.39 1.01 3.37
CA ILE A 15 -10.25 2.01 2.73
C ILE A 15 -9.76 3.42 3.05
N ILE A 16 -9.48 3.68 4.32
CA ILE A 16 -8.97 4.98 4.80
C ILE A 16 -7.62 5.28 4.14
N MET A 17 -6.74 4.31 4.17
CA MET A 17 -5.38 4.46 3.65
C MET A 17 -5.38 4.67 2.13
N LYS A 18 -6.27 3.98 1.41
CA LYS A 18 -6.40 4.15 -0.03
C LYS A 18 -6.76 5.58 -0.40
N SER A 19 -7.69 6.18 0.33
CA SER A 19 -8.09 7.56 0.11
C SER A 19 -6.92 8.52 0.36
N ARG A 20 -6.22 8.35 1.47
CA ARG A 20 -5.07 9.18 1.82
C ARG A 20 -3.94 9.03 0.82
N PHE A 21 -3.63 7.80 0.43
CA PHE A 21 -2.55 7.52 -0.50
C PHE A 21 -2.85 8.10 -1.88
N ASN A 22 -4.08 7.95 -2.35
CA ASN A 22 -4.49 8.50 -3.64
C ASN A 22 -4.38 10.02 -3.66
N ASP A 23 -4.69 10.70 -2.54
CA ASP A 23 -4.55 12.15 -2.44
C ASP A 23 -3.08 12.57 -2.57
N VAL A 24 -2.18 11.84 -1.94
CA VAL A 24 -0.76 12.17 -1.97
C VAL A 24 -0.15 11.92 -3.34
N VAL A 25 -0.49 10.79 -3.98
CA VAL A 25 0.14 10.41 -5.26
C VAL A 25 -0.28 11.29 -6.44
N LYS A 26 -1.28 12.13 -6.27
CA LYS A 26 -1.67 13.08 -7.32
C LYS A 26 -0.51 13.97 -7.76
N ASP A 27 0.43 14.24 -6.87
CA ASP A 27 1.56 15.11 -7.11
C ASP A 27 2.81 14.36 -7.59
N TYR A 28 2.70 13.06 -7.82
CA TYR A 28 3.82 12.20 -8.20
C TYR A 28 3.47 11.33 -9.40
N ASP A 29 4.49 10.91 -10.13
CA ASP A 29 4.33 9.96 -11.23
C ASP A 29 4.52 8.55 -10.69
N ILE A 30 3.45 7.97 -10.17
CA ILE A 30 3.48 6.68 -9.50
C ILE A 30 2.44 5.73 -10.10
N ASP A 31 2.89 4.54 -10.48
CA ASP A 31 2.03 3.44 -10.88
C ASP A 31 1.75 2.56 -9.68
N ILE A 32 0.48 2.39 -9.34
CA ILE A 32 0.08 1.54 -8.23
C ILE A 32 -0.44 0.21 -8.77
N ILE A 33 0.17 -0.87 -8.29
CA ILE A 33 -0.28 -2.23 -8.60
C ILE A 33 -1.05 -2.75 -7.40
N ASP A 34 -2.33 -3.02 -7.60
CA ASP A 34 -3.20 -3.51 -6.53
C ASP A 34 -3.26 -5.02 -6.50
N TYR A 35 -3.02 -5.60 -5.32
CA TYR A 35 -3.27 -7.02 -5.06
C TYR A 35 -4.26 -7.15 -3.91
N ASP A 36 -5.16 -8.12 -4.04
CA ASP A 36 -6.10 -8.47 -2.98
C ASP A 36 -5.50 -9.54 -2.10
N TYR A 37 -5.56 -9.35 -0.79
CA TYR A 37 -4.98 -10.26 0.19
C TYR A 37 -5.53 -11.69 0.07
N ASP A 38 -6.82 -11.82 -0.22
CA ASP A 38 -7.48 -13.12 -0.31
C ASP A 38 -7.43 -13.71 -1.71
N LEU A 39 -7.69 -12.90 -2.73
CA LEU A 39 -7.81 -13.37 -4.12
C LEU A 39 -6.45 -13.56 -4.79
N ASP A 40 -5.46 -12.78 -4.40
CA ASP A 40 -4.13 -12.81 -5.01
C ASP A 40 -3.07 -13.39 -4.08
N SER A 41 -3.47 -14.28 -3.17
CA SER A 41 -2.58 -14.84 -2.15
C SER A 41 -1.31 -15.47 -2.74
N ASP A 42 -1.43 -16.12 -3.88
CA ASP A 42 -0.29 -16.71 -4.58
C ASP A 42 0.71 -15.65 -5.11
N LYS A 43 0.19 -14.49 -5.52
CA LYS A 43 1.02 -13.40 -6.05
C LYS A 43 1.73 -12.63 -4.96
N ILE A 44 1.16 -12.55 -3.76
CA ILE A 44 1.72 -11.78 -2.65
C ILE A 44 2.57 -12.61 -1.70
N GLU A 45 2.60 -13.92 -1.87
CA GLU A 45 3.34 -14.82 -1.00
C GLU A 45 4.81 -14.43 -0.87
N LYS A 46 5.44 -14.03 -1.96
CA LYS A 46 6.85 -13.63 -2.00
C LYS A 46 7.15 -12.36 -1.18
N TYR A 47 6.13 -11.59 -0.85
CA TYR A 47 6.30 -10.36 -0.07
C TYR A 47 6.25 -10.58 1.43
N ASP A 48 5.95 -11.80 1.86
CA ASP A 48 5.87 -12.17 3.26
C ASP A 48 4.97 -11.22 4.05
N VAL A 49 3.75 -11.06 3.59
CA VAL A 49 2.76 -10.17 4.18
C VAL A 49 2.18 -10.82 5.43
N GLY A 50 2.26 -10.12 6.55
CA GLY A 50 1.65 -10.57 7.79
C GLY A 50 0.14 -10.37 7.78
N ASN A 51 -0.44 -10.17 8.96
CA ASN A 51 -1.89 -9.98 9.10
C ASN A 51 -2.29 -8.53 9.33
N VAL A 52 -1.37 -7.59 9.17
CA VAL A 52 -1.65 -6.16 9.28
C VAL A 52 -1.73 -5.57 7.89
N LEU A 53 -2.87 -4.98 7.55
CA LEU A 53 -3.13 -4.39 6.25
C LEU A 53 -3.52 -2.91 6.42
N PRO A 54 -3.33 -2.07 5.41
CA PRO A 54 -2.74 -2.37 4.10
C PRO A 54 -1.22 -2.45 4.16
N VAL A 55 -0.60 -3.02 3.12
CA VAL A 55 0.86 -3.02 2.94
C VAL A 55 1.18 -2.34 1.62
N TYR A 56 2.04 -1.35 1.66
CA TYR A 56 2.55 -0.64 0.49
C TYR A 56 4.03 -0.96 0.33
N ILE A 57 4.44 -1.40 -0.83
CA ILE A 57 5.81 -1.83 -1.09
C ILE A 57 6.42 -0.99 -2.20
N LYS A 58 7.55 -0.36 -1.90
CA LYS A 58 8.35 0.43 -2.84
C LYS A 58 9.78 -0.13 -2.83
N GLY A 59 10.09 -0.98 -3.81
CA GLY A 59 11.38 -1.66 -3.82
C GLY A 59 11.55 -2.56 -2.60
N ASN A 60 12.56 -2.28 -1.78
CA ASN A 60 12.82 -3.02 -0.54
C ASN A 60 12.19 -2.37 0.69
N ASP A 61 11.50 -1.24 0.49
CA ASP A 61 10.86 -0.50 1.58
C ASP A 61 9.38 -0.80 1.61
N ARG A 62 8.78 -0.71 2.79
CA ARG A 62 7.35 -0.93 2.94
C ARG A 62 6.74 -0.06 4.01
N LEU A 63 5.47 0.25 3.83
CA LEU A 63 4.66 0.99 4.78
C LEU A 63 3.49 0.10 5.14
N VAL A 64 3.35 -0.22 6.43
CA VAL A 64 2.37 -1.19 6.91
C VAL A 64 1.37 -0.50 7.83
N GLY A 65 0.08 -0.75 7.59
CA GLY A 65 -0.98 -0.23 8.41
C GLY A 65 -1.41 1.18 8.02
N GLU A 66 -2.15 1.82 8.93
CA GLU A 66 -2.72 3.14 8.69
C GLU A 66 -1.71 4.24 9.06
N HIS A 67 -1.52 5.19 8.15
CA HIS A 67 -0.58 6.29 8.33
C HIS A 67 -1.19 7.61 7.86
N SER A 68 -0.64 8.72 8.34
CA SER A 68 -1.06 10.05 7.91
C SER A 68 -0.57 10.35 6.48
N ARG A 69 -1.17 11.37 5.85
CA ARG A 69 -0.73 11.82 4.53
C ARG A 69 0.73 12.25 4.54
N GLU A 70 1.17 12.88 5.63
CA GLU A 70 2.55 13.31 5.77
C GLU A 70 3.52 12.13 5.82
N GLU A 71 3.16 11.09 6.55
CA GLU A 71 3.96 9.86 6.63
C GLU A 71 4.03 9.15 5.27
N ILE A 72 2.93 9.15 4.54
CA ILE A 72 2.87 8.58 3.19
C ILE A 72 3.82 9.34 2.26
N LYS A 73 3.81 10.68 2.34
CA LYS A 73 4.70 11.51 1.54
C LYS A 73 6.16 11.18 1.82
N LYS A 74 6.52 11.04 3.10
CA LYS A 74 7.88 10.67 3.49
C LYS A 74 8.27 9.29 2.95
N PHE A 75 7.35 8.35 2.97
CA PHE A 75 7.58 7.01 2.42
C PHE A 75 7.88 7.08 0.92
N ILE A 76 7.09 7.84 0.17
CA ILE A 76 7.27 7.99 -1.28
C ILE A 76 8.62 8.64 -1.60
N GLU A 77 9.04 9.59 -0.78
CA GLU A 77 10.25 10.39 -1.01
C GLU A 77 11.54 9.74 -0.47
N ARG A 78 11.43 8.63 0.22
CA ARG A 78 12.62 7.92 0.73
C ARG A 78 13.50 7.33 -0.35
#